data_02f7a65caee5b70e820ae6e011997c5d
#
_entry.id   02f7a65caee5b70e820ae6e011997c5d
#
_cell.length_a   1.000
_cell.length_b   1.000
_cell.length_c   1.000
_cell.angle_alpha   90.00
_cell.angle_beta   90.00
_cell.angle_gamma   90.00
#
_symmetry.space_group_name_H-M   'P 1'
#
loop_
_entity.id
_entity.type
_entity.pdbx_description
1 polymer ?
#
loop_
_entity_poly.entity_id
_entity_poly.type
_entity_poly.pdbx_seq_one_letter_code
_entity_poly.pdbx_strand_id
1 'polypeptide(L)'
;ESTLLAAALGQACILARDLSAMREITALRDHFWTRLKEHFGDGIVLNGHTEHQLPNTLNVAFVGRVGADGLAGLDGVAASTGSACHAGKIELSPVLAAMGVPEKIGTGAVRFSLGRQTTDTEIEAVVAQLAKAPPL
;
A
#
# COMPACT_ATOMS: atom_id res chain seq x y z
N GLU A 1 -26.19 -4.64 -23.61
CA GLU A 1 -25.25 -5.33 -22.70
C GLU A 1 -24.27 -6.17 -23.51
N SER A 2 -23.00 -6.22 -23.10
CA SER A 2 -21.98 -6.97 -23.81
C SER A 2 -21.86 -8.40 -23.26
N THR A 3 -22.34 -9.38 -24.03
CA THR A 3 -22.20 -10.81 -23.67
C THR A 3 -20.73 -11.25 -23.60
N LEU A 4 -19.86 -10.66 -24.43
CA LEU A 4 -18.43 -10.92 -24.41
C LEU A 4 -17.79 -10.53 -23.06
N LEU A 5 -18.11 -9.34 -22.55
CA LEU A 5 -17.60 -8.88 -21.25
C LEU A 5 -18.20 -9.69 -20.10
N ALA A 6 -19.46 -10.10 -20.19
CA ALA A 6 -20.06 -10.97 -19.18
C ALA A 6 -19.39 -12.36 -19.14
N ALA A 7 -19.08 -12.95 -20.30
CA ALA A 7 -18.34 -14.21 -20.38
C ALA A 7 -16.92 -14.08 -19.85
N ALA A 8 -16.22 -13.00 -20.19
CA ALA A 8 -14.88 -12.71 -19.68
C ALA A 8 -14.86 -12.53 -18.15
N LEU A 9 -15.85 -11.83 -17.59
CA LEU A 9 -16.02 -11.71 -16.14
C LEU A 9 -16.26 -13.08 -15.48
N GLY A 10 -17.13 -13.91 -16.08
CA GLY A 10 -17.37 -15.27 -15.61
C GLY A 10 -16.08 -16.10 -15.54
N GLN A 11 -15.25 -16.03 -16.57
CA GLN A 11 -13.96 -16.71 -16.59
C GLN A 11 -12.99 -16.13 -15.54
N ALA A 12 -12.95 -14.81 -15.38
CA ALA A 12 -12.14 -14.15 -14.35
C ALA A 12 -12.54 -14.59 -12.94
N CYS A 13 -13.85 -14.71 -12.67
CA CYS A 13 -14.36 -15.24 -11.39
C CYS A 13 -13.94 -16.71 -11.14
N ILE A 14 -13.89 -17.54 -12.18
CA ILE A 14 -13.41 -18.93 -12.07
C ILE A 14 -11.92 -18.93 -11.68
N LEU A 15 -11.10 -18.15 -12.35
CA LEU A 15 -9.68 -18.03 -12.07
C LEU A 15 -9.39 -17.45 -10.68
N ALA A 16 -10.22 -16.51 -10.22
CA ALA A 16 -10.10 -15.89 -8.90
C ALA A 16 -10.40 -16.85 -7.73
N ARG A 17 -10.95 -18.03 -7.99
CA ARG A 17 -11.13 -19.07 -6.95
C ARG A 17 -9.82 -19.67 -6.47
N ASP A 18 -8.80 -19.65 -7.31
CA ASP A 18 -7.47 -20.09 -6.92
C ASP A 18 -6.77 -19.01 -6.10
N LEU A 19 -6.68 -19.25 -4.81
CA LEU A 19 -6.03 -18.38 -3.83
C LEU A 19 -4.58 -18.80 -3.51
N SER A 20 -4.01 -19.74 -4.26
CA SER A 20 -2.65 -20.24 -4.00
C SER A 20 -1.61 -19.13 -3.99
N ALA A 21 -1.69 -18.19 -4.96
CA ALA A 21 -0.81 -17.03 -5.02
C ALA A 21 -0.93 -16.07 -3.82
N MET A 22 -2.01 -16.11 -3.08
CA MET A 22 -2.22 -15.20 -1.94
C MET A 22 -1.23 -15.46 -0.79
N ARG A 23 -0.74 -16.67 -0.63
CA ARG A 23 0.26 -16.99 0.39
C ARG A 23 1.60 -16.32 0.08
N GLU A 24 2.03 -16.37 -1.17
CA GLU A 24 3.27 -15.74 -1.63
C GLU A 24 3.16 -14.21 -1.54
N ILE A 25 2.02 -13.65 -1.97
CA ILE A 25 1.76 -12.21 -1.87
C ILE A 25 1.74 -11.75 -0.40
N THR A 26 1.17 -12.55 0.51
CA THR A 26 1.20 -12.27 1.95
C THR A 26 2.64 -12.24 2.46
N ALA A 27 3.45 -13.21 2.09
CA ALA A 27 4.86 -13.25 2.50
C ALA A 27 5.64 -12.03 1.98
N LEU A 28 5.41 -11.63 0.71
CA LEU A 28 6.00 -10.42 0.14
C LEU A 28 5.55 -9.14 0.86
N ARG A 29 4.27 -9.03 1.20
CA ARG A 29 3.75 -7.90 1.98
C ARG A 29 4.41 -7.83 3.36
N ASP A 30 4.53 -8.96 4.05
CA ASP A 30 5.12 -9.03 5.39
C ASP A 30 6.61 -8.75 5.33
N HIS A 31 7.30 -9.24 4.30
CA HIS A 31 8.68 -8.88 4.02
C HIS A 31 8.82 -7.37 3.79
N PHE A 32 7.98 -6.78 2.94
CA PHE A 32 7.98 -5.33 2.69
C PHE A 32 7.80 -4.52 3.99
N TRP A 33 6.84 -4.90 4.83
CA TRP A 33 6.66 -4.27 6.13
C TRP A 33 7.91 -4.37 7.00
N THR A 34 8.53 -5.54 7.08
CA THR A 34 9.75 -5.78 7.85
C THR A 34 10.88 -4.87 7.36
N ARG A 35 11.12 -4.81 6.05
CA ARG A 35 12.16 -3.93 5.46
C ARG A 35 11.91 -2.46 5.74
N LEU A 36 10.66 -2.00 5.62
CA LEU A 36 10.31 -0.63 5.97
C LEU A 36 10.55 -0.34 7.46
N LYS A 37 10.15 -1.26 8.35
CA LYS A 37 10.35 -1.10 9.79
C LYS A 37 11.82 -1.12 10.20
N GLU A 38 12.64 -1.96 9.59
CA GLU A 38 14.09 -1.98 9.78
C GLU A 38 14.75 -0.65 9.40
N HIS A 39 14.27 -0.04 8.30
CA HIS A 39 14.86 1.19 7.79
C HIS A 39 14.38 2.45 8.54
N PHE A 40 13.08 2.55 8.80
CA PHE A 40 12.47 3.77 9.37
C PHE A 40 12.25 3.70 10.89
N GLY A 41 12.39 2.54 11.52
CA GLY A 41 12.22 2.39 12.96
C GLY A 41 10.87 2.92 13.45
N ASP A 42 10.90 3.85 14.40
CA ASP A 42 9.70 4.48 14.95
C ASP A 42 9.14 5.61 14.06
N GLY A 43 9.84 5.94 12.98
CA GLY A 43 9.35 6.87 11.95
C GLY A 43 8.26 6.31 11.04
N ILE A 44 7.86 5.04 11.20
CA ILE A 44 6.80 4.42 10.41
C ILE A 44 5.82 3.63 11.29
N VAL A 45 4.54 3.73 10.97
CA VAL A 45 3.44 3.07 11.69
C VAL A 45 2.59 2.27 10.70
N LEU A 46 2.24 1.04 11.06
CA LEU A 46 1.27 0.23 10.32
C LEU A 46 -0.14 0.72 10.65
N ASN A 47 -0.92 1.03 9.63
CA ASN A 47 -2.34 1.34 9.76
C ASN A 47 -3.15 0.07 9.55
N GLY A 48 -3.88 -0.36 10.57
CA GLY A 48 -4.71 -1.54 10.55
C GLY A 48 -4.27 -2.62 11.54
N HIS A 49 -4.82 -3.81 11.39
CA HIS A 49 -4.52 -4.95 12.25
C HIS A 49 -3.36 -5.76 11.66
N THR A 50 -2.48 -6.28 12.51
CA THR A 50 -1.31 -7.06 12.06
C THR A 50 -1.68 -8.41 11.44
N GLU A 51 -2.76 -9.03 11.90
CA GLU A 51 -3.21 -10.36 11.43
C GLU A 51 -4.44 -10.27 10.52
N HIS A 52 -5.39 -9.35 10.82
CA HIS A 52 -6.65 -9.21 10.09
C HIS A 52 -6.55 -8.11 9.04
N GLN A 53 -5.84 -8.38 7.97
CA GLN A 53 -5.65 -7.46 6.85
C GLN A 53 -5.69 -8.21 5.51
N LEU A 54 -5.89 -7.47 4.43
CA LEU A 54 -5.84 -8.05 3.10
C LEU A 54 -4.42 -8.59 2.79
N PRO A 55 -4.32 -9.76 2.13
CA PRO A 55 -3.04 -10.39 1.86
C PRO A 55 -2.09 -9.53 1.00
N ASN A 56 -2.64 -8.68 0.16
CA ASN A 56 -1.93 -7.91 -0.84
C ASN A 56 -1.84 -6.40 -0.55
N THR A 57 -2.31 -5.96 0.60
CA THR A 57 -2.40 -4.52 0.90
C THR A 57 -1.60 -4.19 2.13
N LEU A 58 -0.69 -3.23 2.00
CA LEU A 58 0.07 -2.66 3.08
C LEU A 58 -0.24 -1.16 3.17
N ASN A 59 -0.84 -0.73 4.28
CA ASN A 59 -1.06 0.68 4.56
C ASN A 59 -0.17 1.11 5.73
N VAL A 60 0.72 2.04 5.48
CA VAL A 60 1.66 2.55 6.46
C VAL A 60 1.64 4.07 6.49
N ALA A 61 1.94 4.66 7.63
CA ALA A 61 2.11 6.11 7.76
C ALA A 61 3.55 6.44 8.11
N PHE A 62 4.15 7.35 7.36
CA PHE A 62 5.46 7.94 7.67
C PHE A 62 5.24 9.11 8.62
N VAL A 63 5.69 8.97 9.86
CA VAL A 63 5.46 9.94 10.93
C VAL A 63 6.16 11.27 10.61
N GLY A 64 5.40 12.37 10.69
CA GLY A 64 5.91 13.71 10.39
C GLY A 64 6.13 14.01 8.90
N ARG A 65 5.68 13.14 8.00
CA ARG A 65 5.76 13.34 6.55
C ARG A 65 4.38 13.49 5.93
N VAL A 66 4.34 14.02 4.72
CA VAL A 66 3.15 14.01 3.86
C VAL A 66 3.31 12.86 2.86
N GLY A 67 2.36 11.92 2.87
CA GLY A 67 2.44 10.71 2.02
C GLY A 67 2.52 11.04 0.53
N ALA A 68 1.85 12.10 0.08
CA ALA A 68 1.87 12.56 -1.31
C ALA A 68 3.29 12.99 -1.75
N ASP A 69 4.02 13.71 -0.89
CA ASP A 69 5.37 14.17 -1.18
C ASP A 69 6.35 12.99 -1.26
N GLY A 70 6.17 12.01 -0.37
CA GLY A 70 6.94 10.76 -0.41
C GLY A 70 6.73 9.99 -1.70
N LEU A 71 5.50 9.94 -2.22
CA LEU A 71 5.18 9.26 -3.48
C LEU A 71 5.68 10.02 -4.71
N ALA A 72 5.66 11.35 -4.70
CA ALA A 72 6.12 12.17 -5.82
C ALA A 72 7.62 11.96 -6.15
N GLY A 73 8.41 11.50 -5.17
CA GLY A 73 9.83 11.17 -5.34
C GLY A 73 10.11 9.76 -5.82
N LEU A 74 9.10 8.90 -5.99
CA LEU A 74 9.27 7.51 -6.42
C LEU A 74 9.17 7.39 -7.94
N ASP A 75 10.15 6.75 -8.56
CA ASP A 75 10.14 6.43 -9.99
C ASP A 75 9.67 4.99 -10.22
N GLY A 76 8.76 4.82 -11.19
CA GLY A 76 8.23 3.52 -11.56
C GLY A 76 7.34 2.83 -10.51
N VAL A 77 6.88 3.56 -9.48
CA VAL A 77 6.04 3.03 -8.39
C VAL A 77 4.65 3.65 -8.42
N ALA A 78 3.64 2.81 -8.48
CA ALA A 78 2.25 3.21 -8.33
C ALA A 78 1.75 2.85 -6.92
N ALA A 79 1.49 3.87 -6.10
CA ALA A 79 0.91 3.74 -4.76
C ALA A 79 -0.13 4.85 -4.53
N SER A 80 -0.80 4.85 -3.40
CA SER A 80 -1.90 5.80 -3.14
C SER A 80 -1.84 6.34 -1.71
N THR A 81 -2.15 7.63 -1.54
CA THR A 81 -2.25 8.29 -0.23
C THR A 81 -3.67 8.31 0.34
N GLY A 82 -4.67 7.86 -0.42
CA GLY A 82 -6.06 7.89 0.05
C GLY A 82 -7.06 7.51 -1.03
N SER A 83 -8.30 7.97 -0.90
CA SER A 83 -9.33 7.81 -1.91
C SER A 83 -9.13 8.80 -3.05
N ALA A 84 -9.37 8.36 -4.30
CA ALA A 84 -9.20 9.15 -5.51
C ALA A 84 -10.03 10.46 -5.56
N CYS A 85 -11.08 10.57 -4.73
CA CYS A 85 -11.99 11.70 -4.69
C CYS A 85 -11.42 12.98 -4.03
N HIS A 86 -10.24 12.91 -3.42
CA HIS A 86 -9.63 14.02 -2.69
C HIS A 86 -8.29 14.45 -3.32
N ALA A 87 -8.15 14.27 -4.64
CA ALA A 87 -6.95 14.67 -5.36
C ALA A 87 -6.65 16.17 -5.16
N GLY A 88 -5.50 16.47 -4.60
CA GLY A 88 -5.00 17.85 -4.44
C GLY A 88 -5.20 18.46 -3.05
N LYS A 89 -5.81 17.76 -2.09
CA LYS A 89 -5.88 18.19 -0.69
C LYS A 89 -5.14 17.22 0.22
N ILE A 90 -4.32 17.77 1.12
CA ILE A 90 -3.69 17.01 2.20
C ILE A 90 -4.72 16.87 3.30
N GLU A 91 -5.51 15.82 3.26
CA GLU A 91 -6.54 15.54 4.26
C GLU A 91 -6.40 14.10 4.76
N LEU A 92 -6.71 13.90 6.05
CA LEU A 92 -6.79 12.57 6.63
C LEU A 92 -7.88 11.75 5.91
N SER A 93 -7.53 10.55 5.46
CA SER A 93 -8.51 9.62 4.91
C SER A 93 -9.67 9.40 5.87
N PRO A 94 -10.95 9.50 5.43
CA PRO A 94 -12.10 9.22 6.28
C PRO A 94 -12.06 7.84 6.92
N VAL A 95 -11.48 6.86 6.24
CA VAL A 95 -11.29 5.51 6.78
C VAL A 95 -10.31 5.52 7.95
N LEU A 96 -9.15 6.16 7.80
CA LEU A 96 -8.16 6.26 8.87
C LEU A 96 -8.70 7.10 10.06
N ALA A 97 -9.46 8.14 9.78
CA ALA A 97 -10.16 8.92 10.82
C ALA A 97 -11.14 8.05 11.62
N ALA A 98 -11.95 7.23 10.94
CA ALA A 98 -12.88 6.29 11.57
C ALA A 98 -12.16 5.20 12.38
N MET A 99 -10.93 4.86 12.01
CA MET A 99 -10.06 3.94 12.76
C MET A 99 -9.37 4.61 13.95
N GLY A 100 -9.55 5.91 14.15
CA GLY A 100 -8.94 6.66 15.26
C GLY A 100 -7.47 7.03 15.02
N VAL A 101 -6.98 6.97 13.77
CA VAL A 101 -5.62 7.39 13.45
C VAL A 101 -5.51 8.91 13.59
N PRO A 102 -4.58 9.44 14.42
CA PRO A 102 -4.39 10.88 14.55
C PRO A 102 -4.03 11.53 13.22
N GLU A 103 -4.57 12.71 12.93
CA GLU A 103 -4.35 13.44 11.67
C GLU A 103 -2.86 13.61 11.34
N LYS A 104 -2.06 14.02 12.32
CA LYS A 104 -0.60 14.19 12.18
C LYS A 104 0.17 12.92 11.78
N ILE A 105 -0.44 11.75 11.97
CA ILE A 105 0.11 10.46 11.52
C ILE A 105 -0.51 10.09 10.18
N GLY A 106 -1.83 10.19 10.09
CA GLY A 106 -2.57 9.73 8.92
C GLY A 106 -2.33 10.55 7.64
N THR A 107 -1.89 11.80 7.74
CA THR A 107 -1.44 12.58 6.57
C THR A 107 -0.19 12.00 5.90
N GLY A 108 0.61 11.26 6.66
CA GLY A 108 1.77 10.50 6.14
C GLY A 108 1.41 9.13 5.57
N ALA A 109 0.12 8.79 5.49
CA ALA A 109 -0.30 7.46 5.08
C ALA A 109 -0.10 7.21 3.58
N VAL A 110 0.45 6.04 3.28
CA VAL A 110 0.60 5.50 1.93
C VAL A 110 0.09 4.06 1.91
N ARG A 111 -0.70 3.74 0.89
CA ARG A 111 -1.17 2.38 0.65
C ARG A 111 -0.43 1.79 -0.54
N PHE A 112 0.27 0.72 -0.31
CA PHE A 112 0.88 -0.13 -1.32
C PHE A 112 -0.03 -1.34 -1.57
N SER A 113 -0.21 -1.69 -2.85
CA SER A 113 -0.99 -2.85 -3.27
C SER A 113 -0.12 -3.74 -4.15
N LEU A 114 0.12 -4.96 -3.68
CA LEU A 114 0.94 -5.94 -4.35
C LEU A 114 0.07 -6.80 -5.28
N GLY A 115 0.64 -7.21 -6.39
CA GLY A 115 0.00 -8.08 -7.37
C GLY A 115 0.68 -9.45 -7.46
N ARG A 116 0.13 -10.34 -8.27
CA ARG A 116 0.71 -11.68 -8.54
C ARG A 116 2.09 -11.63 -9.21
N GLN A 117 2.43 -10.50 -9.81
CA GLN A 117 3.70 -10.30 -10.52
C GLN A 117 4.71 -9.53 -9.69
N THR A 118 4.32 -9.04 -8.51
CA THR A 118 5.23 -8.32 -7.62
C THR A 118 6.33 -9.25 -7.15
N THR A 119 7.56 -8.76 -7.22
CA THR A 119 8.77 -9.51 -6.89
C THR A 119 9.47 -8.92 -5.67
N ASP A 120 10.29 -9.73 -5.03
CA ASP A 120 11.15 -9.31 -3.92
C ASP A 120 12.12 -8.19 -4.33
N THR A 121 12.66 -8.26 -5.55
CA THR A 121 13.53 -7.22 -6.11
C THR A 121 12.83 -5.86 -6.22
N GLU A 122 11.55 -5.84 -6.61
CA GLU A 122 10.75 -4.60 -6.67
C GLU A 122 10.50 -4.05 -5.27
N ILE A 123 10.23 -4.91 -4.28
CA ILE A 123 10.10 -4.50 -2.86
C ILE A 123 11.39 -3.81 -2.39
N GLU A 124 12.56 -4.41 -2.60
CA GLU A 124 13.84 -3.82 -2.20
C GLU A 124 14.12 -2.51 -2.94
N ALA A 125 13.76 -2.41 -4.21
CA ALA A 125 13.91 -1.17 -4.98
C ALA A 125 13.04 -0.03 -4.43
N VAL A 126 11.80 -0.32 -4.05
CA VAL A 126 10.88 0.67 -3.42
C VAL A 126 11.42 1.12 -2.06
N VAL A 127 11.88 0.19 -1.21
CA VAL A 127 12.48 0.52 0.09
C VAL A 127 13.69 1.42 -0.10
N ALA A 128 14.57 1.10 -1.05
CA ALA A 128 15.76 1.90 -1.34
C ALA A 128 15.43 3.31 -1.86
N GLN A 129 14.35 3.47 -2.62
CA GLN A 129 13.90 4.80 -3.08
C GLN A 129 13.32 5.62 -1.93
N LEU A 130 12.43 5.02 -1.12
CA LEU A 130 11.84 5.66 0.07
C LEU A 130 12.92 6.10 1.07
N ALA A 131 13.99 5.31 1.20
CA ALA A 131 15.14 5.60 2.05
C ALA A 131 15.93 6.84 1.63
N LYS A 132 15.97 7.12 0.33
CA LYS A 132 16.69 8.28 -0.24
C LYS A 132 15.88 9.57 -0.18
N ALA A 133 14.57 9.48 0.06
CA ALA A 133 13.73 10.66 0.21
C ALA A 133 14.23 11.50 1.40
N PRO A 134 14.49 12.82 1.21
CA PRO A 134 15.06 13.63 2.26
C PRO A 134 14.20 13.59 3.51
N PRO A 135 14.80 13.60 4.72
CA PRO A 135 14.06 13.87 5.94
C PRO A 135 13.44 15.26 5.81
N LEU A 136 12.16 15.39 6.13
CA LEU A 136 11.46 16.68 6.24
C LEU A 136 11.98 17.45 7.46
#